data_a829384b4a2d9377fee817d40bb3491b
#
_entry.id   a829384b4a2d9377fee817d40bb3491b
#
_cell.length_a   1.000
_cell.length_b   1.000
_cell.length_c   1.000
_cell.angle_alpha   90.00
_cell.angle_beta   90.00
_cell.angle_gamma   90.00
#
_symmetry.space_group_name_H-M   'P 1'
#
loop_
_entity.id
_entity.type
_entity.pdbx_description
1 polymer ?
#
loop_
_entity_poly.entity_id
_entity_poly.type
_entity_poly.pdbx_seq_one_letter_code
_entity_poly.pdbx_strand_id
1 'polypeptide(L)'
;YKRQALYYSFFAVNSADADNYKNGGSYSIDNIKGSKISFVSNSSTSGFKVPTNNIISHFSSDDLIVDDLLEGGSDAFFSEVLFGGSHQGSAFNLLSGKCDVAAFCDIELAPYADHVSGNEHETGSVYAIKSNASAPFDTVTGAEYTVIQSIPVLNGPFAYNGDVISPEDVKAIQELFTSDAVSG
;
A
#
# COMPACT_ATOMS: atom_id res chain seq x y z
N TYR A 1 13.73 -4.58 23.01
CA TYR A 1 12.66 -4.05 22.14
C TYR A 1 12.60 -4.98 20.92
N LYS A 2 11.63 -5.90 20.92
CA LYS A 2 11.26 -6.57 19.66
C LYS A 2 10.80 -5.50 18.71
N ARG A 3 11.23 -5.58 17.43
CA ARG A 3 10.84 -4.64 16.39
C ARG A 3 9.33 -4.46 16.42
N GLN A 4 8.87 -3.23 16.52
CA GLN A 4 7.48 -2.91 16.27
C GLN A 4 7.17 -3.46 14.89
N ALA A 5 6.15 -4.31 14.79
CA ALA A 5 5.77 -4.90 13.51
C ALA A 5 5.38 -3.76 12.57
N LEU A 6 6.13 -3.59 11.51
CA LEU A 6 5.87 -2.66 10.43
C LEU A 6 5.17 -3.42 9.30
N TYR A 7 4.30 -2.74 8.61
CA TYR A 7 3.84 -3.10 7.28
C TYR A 7 4.02 -1.90 6.38
N TYR A 8 3.82 -2.05 5.08
CA TYR A 8 4.16 -1.01 4.13
C TYR A 8 2.96 -0.60 3.30
N SER A 9 2.78 0.70 3.14
CA SER A 9 1.89 1.28 2.14
C SER A 9 2.70 1.46 0.86
N PHE A 10 2.22 0.88 -0.24
CA PHE A 10 2.84 0.97 -1.55
C PHE A 10 2.07 1.90 -2.47
N PHE A 11 2.81 2.70 -3.24
CA PHE A 11 2.37 3.10 -4.57
C PHE A 11 2.99 2.15 -5.57
N ALA A 12 2.16 1.52 -6.37
CA ALA A 12 2.59 0.53 -7.36
C ALA A 12 2.04 0.87 -8.75
N VAL A 13 2.78 0.43 -9.75
CA VAL A 13 2.46 0.55 -11.18
C VAL A 13 2.65 -0.80 -11.86
N ASN A 14 2.05 -1.03 -13.03
CA ASN A 14 2.38 -2.20 -13.83
C ASN A 14 3.88 -2.18 -14.16
N SER A 15 4.56 -3.34 -14.03
CA SER A 15 6.01 -3.39 -14.26
C SER A 15 6.41 -3.01 -15.69
N ALA A 16 5.52 -3.23 -16.67
CA ALA A 16 5.73 -2.83 -18.05
C ALA A 16 5.83 -1.30 -18.22
N ASP A 17 5.18 -0.52 -17.34
CA ASP A 17 5.13 0.94 -17.39
C ASP A 17 6.03 1.61 -16.36
N ALA A 18 6.75 0.83 -15.55
CA ALA A 18 7.50 1.32 -14.39
C ALA A 18 8.57 2.37 -14.74
N ASP A 19 9.18 2.27 -15.92
CA ASP A 19 10.20 3.23 -16.37
C ASP A 19 9.67 4.66 -16.52
N ASN A 20 8.36 4.83 -16.75
CA ASN A 20 7.71 6.14 -16.81
C ASN A 20 7.71 6.87 -15.45
N TYR A 21 7.94 6.14 -14.36
CA TYR A 21 7.93 6.65 -13.00
C TYR A 21 9.33 6.77 -12.40
N LYS A 22 10.35 6.86 -13.25
CA LYS A 22 11.74 7.14 -12.83
C LYS A 22 12.07 8.60 -12.99
N ASN A 23 12.77 9.14 -11.97
CA ASN A 23 13.41 10.45 -12.01
C ASN A 23 14.88 10.28 -11.63
N GLY A 24 15.81 10.67 -12.52
CA GLY A 24 17.25 10.52 -12.28
C GLY A 24 17.74 9.09 -12.05
N GLY A 25 16.99 8.08 -12.54
CA GLY A 25 17.31 6.66 -12.39
C GLY A 25 16.68 5.97 -11.18
N SER A 26 16.01 6.71 -10.29
CA SER A 26 15.29 6.17 -9.14
C SER A 26 13.77 6.28 -9.36
N TYR A 27 13.01 5.31 -8.85
CA TYR A 27 11.56 5.38 -8.85
C TYR A 27 11.07 6.50 -7.93
N SER A 28 10.00 7.17 -8.35
CA SER A 28 9.40 8.30 -7.62
C SER A 28 7.94 8.46 -7.98
N ILE A 29 7.19 9.14 -7.13
CA ILE A 29 5.82 9.57 -7.42
C ILE A 29 5.74 10.90 -8.19
N ASP A 30 6.84 11.45 -8.68
CA ASP A 30 6.87 12.72 -9.42
C ASP A 30 5.92 12.74 -10.63
N ASN A 31 5.77 11.59 -11.29
CA ASN A 31 5.02 11.46 -12.54
C ASN A 31 3.59 10.92 -12.34
N ILE A 32 3.05 10.90 -11.11
CA ILE A 32 1.67 10.40 -10.89
C ILE A 32 0.59 11.44 -11.17
N LYS A 33 0.94 12.73 -11.25
CA LYS A 33 -0.02 13.80 -11.58
C LYS A 33 -0.61 13.57 -12.97
N GLY A 34 -1.94 13.65 -13.07
CA GLY A 34 -2.68 13.37 -14.30
C GLY A 34 -2.95 11.89 -14.57
N SER A 35 -2.38 10.97 -13.80
CA SER A 35 -2.65 9.53 -13.92
C SER A 35 -4.05 9.18 -13.42
N LYS A 36 -4.51 7.98 -13.78
CA LYS A 36 -5.63 7.31 -13.11
C LYS A 36 -5.09 6.58 -11.89
N ILE A 37 -5.68 6.82 -10.73
CA ILE A 37 -5.26 6.17 -9.49
C ILE A 37 -6.36 5.30 -8.89
N SER A 38 -5.96 4.20 -8.24
CA SER A 38 -6.85 3.41 -7.39
C SER A 38 -6.40 3.47 -5.94
N PHE A 39 -7.31 3.88 -5.06
CA PHE A 39 -7.18 3.77 -3.61
C PHE A 39 -8.05 2.62 -3.08
N VAL A 40 -7.89 2.29 -1.80
CA VAL A 40 -8.70 1.25 -1.14
C VAL A 40 -10.08 1.79 -0.77
N SER A 41 -10.12 2.76 0.14
CA SER A 41 -11.29 3.51 0.58
C SER A 41 -10.81 4.75 1.32
N ASN A 42 -11.62 5.78 1.43
CA ASN A 42 -11.25 7.03 2.14
C ASN A 42 -11.00 6.85 3.65
N SER A 43 -11.44 5.76 4.24
CA SER A 43 -11.17 5.42 5.65
C SER A 43 -9.90 4.61 5.86
N SER A 44 -9.36 3.97 4.80
CA SER A 44 -8.17 3.10 4.89
C SER A 44 -6.92 3.88 5.28
N THR A 45 -6.17 3.37 6.26
CA THR A 45 -4.92 4.01 6.69
C THR A 45 -3.85 3.89 5.60
N SER A 46 -3.46 2.68 5.23
CA SER A 46 -2.38 2.42 4.26
C SER A 46 -2.81 2.45 2.80
N GLY A 47 -4.13 2.38 2.54
CA GLY A 47 -4.66 2.45 1.17
C GLY A 47 -5.22 3.81 0.78
N PHE A 48 -5.18 4.83 1.69
CA PHE A 48 -5.63 6.18 1.39
C PHE A 48 -4.95 7.25 2.24
N LYS A 49 -5.08 7.23 3.59
CA LYS A 49 -4.60 8.34 4.44
C LYS A 49 -3.09 8.53 4.38
N VAL A 50 -2.32 7.45 4.45
CA VAL A 50 -0.86 7.50 4.31
C VAL A 50 -0.45 7.90 2.90
N PRO A 51 -0.97 7.28 1.82
CA PRO A 51 -0.73 7.73 0.45
C PRO A 51 -1.06 9.19 0.20
N THR A 52 -2.25 9.67 0.56
CA THR A 52 -2.66 11.06 0.29
C THR A 52 -1.81 12.07 1.05
N ASN A 53 -1.46 11.80 2.31
CA ASN A 53 -0.52 12.64 3.05
C ASN A 53 0.89 12.66 2.41
N ASN A 54 1.33 11.54 1.85
CA ASN A 54 2.61 11.48 1.13
C ASN A 54 2.56 12.31 -0.16
N ILE A 55 1.46 12.22 -0.94
CA ILE A 55 1.25 13.04 -2.13
C ILE A 55 1.26 14.53 -1.76
N ILE A 56 0.47 14.95 -0.79
CA ILE A 56 0.38 16.35 -0.34
C ILE A 56 1.76 16.88 0.10
N SER A 57 2.51 16.07 0.83
CA SER A 57 3.86 16.45 1.28
C SER A 57 4.85 16.54 0.12
N HIS A 58 4.76 15.63 -0.85
CA HIS A 58 5.65 15.57 -2.00
C HIS A 58 5.39 16.72 -2.99
N PHE A 59 4.12 17.01 -3.25
CA PHE A 59 3.67 18.10 -4.14
C PHE A 59 3.30 19.37 -3.34
N SER A 60 4.13 19.72 -2.37
CA SER A 60 3.85 20.83 -1.44
C SER A 60 3.69 22.21 -2.10
N SER A 61 4.17 22.38 -3.35
CA SER A 61 3.97 23.60 -4.14
C SER A 61 2.59 23.72 -4.80
N ASP A 62 1.81 22.67 -4.80
CA ASP A 62 0.52 22.59 -5.49
C ASP A 62 -0.66 22.93 -4.55
N ASP A 63 -0.37 23.26 -3.27
CA ASP A 63 -1.35 23.60 -2.22
C ASP A 63 -2.49 22.60 -2.06
N LEU A 64 -2.19 21.30 -2.32
CA LEU A 64 -3.18 20.21 -2.30
C LEU A 64 -3.74 19.98 -0.89
N ILE A 65 -5.04 19.69 -0.85
CA ILE A 65 -5.71 19.15 0.31
C ILE A 65 -6.27 17.74 0.00
N VAL A 66 -6.69 17.01 1.01
CA VAL A 66 -7.20 15.63 0.83
C VAL A 66 -8.37 15.57 -0.13
N ASP A 67 -9.24 16.58 -0.12
CA ASP A 67 -10.44 16.62 -0.98
C ASP A 67 -10.08 16.69 -2.47
N ASP A 68 -8.96 17.30 -2.83
CA ASP A 68 -8.45 17.36 -4.23
C ASP A 68 -8.02 15.99 -4.76
N LEU A 69 -7.85 15.00 -3.88
CA LEU A 69 -7.42 13.65 -4.19
C LEU A 69 -8.57 12.61 -4.13
N LEU A 70 -9.81 13.06 -3.87
CA LEU A 70 -10.97 12.18 -3.78
C LEU A 70 -11.64 11.94 -5.13
N GLU A 71 -11.51 12.90 -6.05
CA GLU A 71 -12.16 12.87 -7.35
C GLU A 71 -11.16 13.15 -8.47
N GLY A 72 -11.42 12.62 -9.64
CA GLY A 72 -10.64 12.87 -10.85
C GLY A 72 -11.34 13.84 -11.80
N GLY A 73 -10.57 14.38 -12.75
CA GLY A 73 -11.10 15.26 -13.78
C GLY A 73 -9.99 15.92 -14.60
N SER A 74 -10.37 16.65 -15.65
CA SER A 74 -9.41 17.32 -16.55
C SER A 74 -8.53 18.35 -15.86
N ASP A 75 -9.07 19.01 -14.81
CA ASP A 75 -8.39 20.05 -14.06
C ASP A 75 -8.01 19.59 -12.63
N ALA A 76 -8.29 18.33 -12.29
CA ALA A 76 -7.94 17.74 -11.00
C ALA A 76 -6.50 17.22 -10.98
N PHE A 77 -5.99 16.89 -9.79
CA PHE A 77 -4.65 16.32 -9.64
C PHE A 77 -4.53 14.96 -10.38
N PHE A 78 -5.56 14.12 -10.29
CA PHE A 78 -5.68 12.86 -11.01
C PHE A 78 -6.72 12.98 -12.13
N SER A 79 -6.51 12.31 -13.27
CA SER A 79 -7.52 12.25 -14.33
C SER A 79 -8.73 11.40 -13.93
N GLU A 80 -8.53 10.38 -13.11
CA GLU A 80 -9.58 9.52 -12.56
C GLU A 80 -9.16 8.96 -11.21
N VAL A 81 -10.08 8.88 -10.26
CA VAL A 81 -9.87 8.26 -8.94
C VAL A 81 -10.83 7.10 -8.78
N LEU A 82 -10.29 5.92 -8.54
CA LEU A 82 -11.03 4.69 -8.28
C LEU A 82 -10.88 4.28 -6.82
N PHE A 83 -11.91 3.64 -6.28
CA PHE A 83 -11.86 3.00 -4.97
C PHE A 83 -12.10 1.50 -5.11
N GLY A 84 -11.08 0.69 -4.81
CA GLY A 84 -11.11 -0.76 -4.93
C GLY A 84 -11.94 -1.47 -3.85
N GLY A 85 -12.32 -0.75 -2.76
CA GLY A 85 -13.06 -1.29 -1.63
C GLY A 85 -12.24 -2.18 -0.70
N SER A 86 -11.11 -2.71 -1.18
CA SER A 86 -10.13 -3.50 -0.43
C SER A 86 -8.73 -3.27 -1.02
N HIS A 87 -7.68 -3.72 -0.33
CA HIS A 87 -6.31 -3.68 -0.84
C HIS A 87 -6.16 -4.55 -2.10
N GLN A 88 -6.79 -5.73 -2.08
CA GLN A 88 -6.87 -6.61 -3.23
C GLN A 88 -7.59 -5.96 -4.40
N GLY A 89 -8.72 -5.27 -4.14
CA GLY A 89 -9.48 -4.57 -5.18
C GLY A 89 -8.70 -3.41 -5.81
N SER A 90 -7.94 -2.65 -5.00
CA SER A 90 -7.07 -1.59 -5.51
C SER A 90 -5.95 -2.14 -6.39
N ALA A 91 -5.24 -3.18 -5.94
CA ALA A 91 -4.21 -3.86 -6.72
C ALA A 91 -4.78 -4.51 -8.00
N PHE A 92 -5.98 -5.09 -7.92
CA PHE A 92 -6.64 -5.67 -9.09
C PHE A 92 -7.02 -4.62 -10.13
N ASN A 93 -7.45 -3.42 -9.71
CA ASN A 93 -7.69 -2.32 -10.64
C ASN A 93 -6.44 -1.97 -11.45
N LEU A 94 -5.26 -1.96 -10.80
CA LEU A 94 -3.99 -1.76 -11.48
C LEU A 94 -3.69 -2.90 -12.47
N LEU A 95 -3.67 -4.13 -11.98
CA LEU A 95 -3.24 -5.30 -12.76
C LEU A 95 -4.20 -5.66 -13.90
N SER A 96 -5.46 -5.23 -13.80
CA SER A 96 -6.44 -5.34 -14.89
C SER A 96 -6.46 -4.13 -15.85
N GLY A 97 -5.54 -3.17 -15.67
CA GLY A 97 -5.39 -2.01 -16.57
C GLY A 97 -6.49 -0.95 -16.42
N LYS A 98 -7.20 -0.92 -15.28
CA LYS A 98 -8.22 0.11 -15.03
C LYS A 98 -7.64 1.43 -14.52
N CYS A 99 -6.43 1.40 -13.95
CA CYS A 99 -5.71 2.56 -13.50
C CYS A 99 -4.21 2.40 -13.79
N ASP A 100 -3.49 3.51 -13.71
CA ASP A 100 -2.05 3.57 -13.98
C ASP A 100 -1.24 3.37 -12.69
N VAL A 101 -1.80 3.82 -11.56
CA VAL A 101 -1.18 3.75 -10.23
C VAL A 101 -2.19 3.19 -9.23
N ALA A 102 -1.73 2.37 -8.29
CA ALA A 102 -2.56 1.91 -7.19
C ALA A 102 -1.86 2.08 -5.84
N ALA A 103 -2.66 2.39 -4.80
CA ALA A 103 -2.21 2.41 -3.42
C ALA A 103 -2.82 1.25 -2.64
N PHE A 104 -1.98 0.43 -2.01
CA PHE A 104 -2.38 -0.71 -1.19
C PHE A 104 -1.27 -1.09 -0.20
N CYS A 105 -1.50 -2.03 0.70
CA CYS A 105 -0.46 -2.51 1.61
C CYS A 105 0.09 -3.89 1.20
N ASP A 106 1.33 -4.13 1.61
CA ASP A 106 2.09 -5.35 1.32
C ASP A 106 1.44 -6.61 1.92
N ILE A 107 1.07 -6.58 3.20
CA ILE A 107 0.58 -7.75 3.93
C ILE A 107 -0.70 -8.33 3.34
N GLU A 108 -1.57 -7.51 2.79
CA GLU A 108 -2.83 -7.96 2.17
C GLU A 108 -2.60 -8.59 0.79
N LEU A 109 -1.47 -8.30 0.15
CA LEU A 109 -1.09 -8.87 -1.14
C LEU A 109 -0.17 -10.09 -0.99
N ALA A 110 0.49 -10.29 0.15
CA ALA A 110 1.40 -11.40 0.40
C ALA A 110 0.81 -12.81 0.11
N PRO A 111 -0.47 -13.09 0.37
CA PRO A 111 -1.07 -14.37 -0.01
C PRO A 111 -1.12 -14.59 -1.53
N TYR A 112 -1.16 -13.54 -2.34
CA TYR A 112 -1.43 -13.55 -3.78
C TYR A 112 -0.21 -13.28 -4.65
N ALA A 113 0.84 -12.65 -4.13
CA ALA A 113 2.01 -12.24 -4.89
C ALA A 113 3.30 -12.77 -4.26
N ASP A 114 4.29 -13.07 -5.11
CA ASP A 114 5.65 -13.40 -4.71
C ASP A 114 6.57 -12.25 -5.06
N HIS A 115 7.55 -11.98 -4.20
CA HIS A 115 8.64 -11.05 -4.51
C HIS A 115 9.55 -11.64 -5.59
N VAL A 116 9.83 -10.86 -6.63
CA VAL A 116 10.60 -11.29 -7.82
C VAL A 116 11.98 -10.67 -7.86
N SER A 117 12.08 -9.35 -7.63
CA SER A 117 13.35 -8.63 -7.71
C SER A 117 13.34 -7.32 -6.92
N GLY A 118 14.52 -6.72 -6.76
CA GLY A 118 14.74 -5.56 -5.90
C GLY A 118 14.90 -5.97 -4.43
N ASN A 119 14.92 -4.98 -3.53
CA ASN A 119 14.90 -5.24 -2.10
C ASN A 119 13.44 -5.33 -1.65
N GLU A 120 13.07 -6.41 -0.99
CA GLU A 120 11.70 -6.63 -0.53
C GLU A 120 11.22 -5.47 0.36
N HIS A 121 9.98 -5.05 0.16
CA HIS A 121 9.33 -3.90 0.81
C HIS A 121 9.92 -2.52 0.52
N GLU A 122 10.93 -2.41 -0.33
CA GLU A 122 11.52 -1.12 -0.70
C GLU A 122 11.00 -0.60 -2.04
N THR A 123 11.19 0.69 -2.27
CA THR A 123 10.98 1.30 -3.59
C THR A 123 11.86 0.62 -4.63
N GLY A 124 11.28 0.21 -5.74
CA GLY A 124 11.93 -0.57 -6.79
C GLY A 124 11.75 -2.09 -6.66
N SER A 125 11.12 -2.57 -5.59
CA SER A 125 10.75 -3.99 -5.50
C SER A 125 9.69 -4.36 -6.54
N VAL A 126 9.82 -5.55 -7.09
CA VAL A 126 8.89 -6.12 -8.08
C VAL A 126 8.25 -7.36 -7.50
N TYR A 127 6.96 -7.49 -7.69
CA TYR A 127 6.17 -8.63 -7.27
C TYR A 127 5.38 -9.17 -8.45
N ALA A 128 5.19 -10.50 -8.49
CA ALA A 128 4.39 -11.19 -9.49
C ALA A 128 3.21 -11.91 -8.84
N ILE A 129 2.05 -11.85 -9.46
CA ILE A 129 0.88 -12.61 -9.02
C ILE A 129 1.13 -14.11 -9.22
N LYS A 130 0.93 -14.87 -8.16
CA LYS A 130 1.14 -16.33 -8.13
C LYS A 130 0.29 -17.04 -9.18
N SER A 131 0.84 -18.08 -9.77
CA SER A 131 0.13 -18.91 -10.76
C SER A 131 -1.11 -19.60 -10.23
N ASN A 132 -1.19 -19.83 -8.91
CA ASN A 132 -2.30 -20.43 -8.18
C ASN A 132 -3.10 -19.41 -7.37
N ALA A 133 -2.96 -18.11 -7.65
CA ALA A 133 -3.71 -17.08 -6.96
C ALA A 133 -5.22 -17.31 -7.12
N SER A 134 -5.95 -17.14 -6.02
CA SER A 134 -7.42 -17.17 -6.04
C SER A 134 -7.99 -15.82 -6.46
N ALA A 135 -9.30 -15.74 -6.66
CA ALA A 135 -9.99 -14.49 -6.93
C ALA A 135 -9.63 -13.40 -5.90
N PRO A 136 -9.47 -12.15 -6.33
CA PRO A 136 -9.75 -11.62 -7.67
C PRO A 136 -8.58 -11.77 -8.67
N PHE A 137 -7.45 -12.37 -8.29
CA PHE A 137 -6.22 -12.39 -9.09
C PHE A 137 -6.08 -13.60 -10.02
N ASP A 138 -7.01 -14.54 -9.99
CA ASP A 138 -7.03 -15.74 -10.83
C ASP A 138 -7.07 -15.45 -12.34
N THR A 139 -7.53 -14.24 -12.72
CA THR A 139 -7.58 -13.77 -14.11
C THR A 139 -6.34 -12.97 -14.55
N VAL A 140 -5.44 -12.64 -13.62
CA VAL A 140 -4.23 -11.84 -13.85
C VAL A 140 -2.96 -12.52 -13.33
N THR A 141 -2.95 -13.84 -13.28
CA THR A 141 -1.80 -14.63 -12.80
C THR A 141 -0.56 -14.33 -13.65
N GLY A 142 0.59 -14.19 -12.98
CA GLY A 142 1.84 -13.84 -13.62
C GLY A 142 1.99 -12.35 -13.96
N ALA A 143 0.95 -11.54 -13.76
CA ALA A 143 1.09 -10.08 -13.91
C ALA A 143 2.01 -9.53 -12.81
N GLU A 144 2.85 -8.57 -13.19
CA GLU A 144 3.84 -7.98 -12.29
C GLU A 144 3.54 -6.52 -11.99
N TYR A 145 3.80 -6.12 -10.75
CA TYR A 145 3.79 -4.72 -10.35
C TYR A 145 5.13 -4.31 -9.73
N THR A 146 5.49 -3.06 -9.97
CA THR A 146 6.69 -2.43 -9.40
C THR A 146 6.27 -1.39 -8.37
N VAL A 147 6.90 -1.41 -7.20
CA VAL A 147 6.70 -0.43 -6.14
C VAL A 147 7.49 0.84 -6.48
N ILE A 148 6.80 1.93 -6.78
CA ILE A 148 7.43 3.23 -7.09
C ILE A 148 7.64 4.09 -5.84
N GLN A 149 6.91 3.80 -4.75
CA GLN A 149 7.09 4.40 -3.42
C GLN A 149 6.65 3.41 -2.36
N SER A 150 7.49 3.20 -1.35
CA SER A 150 7.20 2.38 -0.17
C SER A 150 7.25 3.24 1.09
N ILE A 151 6.21 3.17 1.91
CA ILE A 151 6.06 3.97 3.11
C ILE A 151 5.83 3.04 4.30
N PRO A 152 6.73 3.00 5.30
CA PRO A 152 6.54 2.18 6.49
C PRO A 152 5.37 2.70 7.33
N VAL A 153 4.51 1.79 7.76
CA VAL A 153 3.34 2.07 8.58
C VAL A 153 3.43 1.26 9.86
N LEU A 154 3.20 1.92 10.99
CA LEU A 154 3.15 1.24 12.28
C LEU A 154 1.83 0.47 12.40
N ASN A 155 1.90 -0.78 12.87
CA ASN A 155 0.70 -1.52 13.26
C ASN A 155 -0.03 -0.78 14.37
N GLY A 156 -1.36 -0.93 14.39
CA GLY A 156 -2.22 -0.34 15.39
C GLY A 156 -1.79 -0.79 16.81
N PRO A 157 -1.77 0.13 17.78
CA PRO A 157 -1.45 -0.22 19.14
C PRO A 157 -2.58 -1.06 19.78
N PHE A 158 -2.22 -2.03 20.61
CA PHE A 158 -3.16 -2.62 21.54
C PHE A 158 -3.33 -1.67 22.71
N ALA A 159 -4.53 -1.11 22.87
CA ALA A 159 -4.89 -0.30 24.02
C ALA A 159 -5.70 -1.14 25.03
N TYR A 160 -5.47 -0.93 26.31
CA TYR A 160 -6.21 -1.59 27.39
C TYR A 160 -6.65 -0.56 28.45
N ASN A 161 -7.73 -0.87 29.16
CA ASN A 161 -8.16 -0.08 30.28
C ASN A 161 -7.43 -0.55 31.55
N GLY A 162 -6.52 0.28 32.06
CA GLY A 162 -5.71 -0.02 33.27
C GLY A 162 -6.52 -0.14 34.57
N ASP A 163 -7.79 0.32 34.59
CA ASP A 163 -8.68 0.13 35.73
C ASP A 163 -9.34 -1.27 35.73
N VAL A 164 -9.25 -2.01 34.62
CA VAL A 164 -9.91 -3.31 34.43
C VAL A 164 -8.90 -4.44 34.31
N ILE A 165 -7.77 -4.20 33.62
CA ILE A 165 -6.74 -5.22 33.37
C ILE A 165 -5.52 -4.93 34.22
N SER A 166 -5.12 -5.91 35.03
CA SER A 166 -3.96 -5.76 35.92
C SER A 166 -2.64 -5.69 35.17
N PRO A 167 -1.57 -5.09 35.73
CA PRO A 167 -0.24 -5.11 35.15
C PRO A 167 0.30 -6.52 34.87
N GLU A 168 -0.07 -7.50 35.74
CA GLU A 168 0.28 -8.90 35.61
C GLU A 168 -0.38 -9.52 34.36
N ASP A 169 -1.67 -9.24 34.13
CA ASP A 169 -2.40 -9.70 32.96
C ASP A 169 -1.84 -9.08 31.68
N VAL A 170 -1.51 -7.79 31.69
CA VAL A 170 -0.85 -7.11 30.56
C VAL A 170 0.46 -7.79 30.21
N LYS A 171 1.26 -8.12 31.22
CA LYS A 171 2.54 -8.81 31.01
C LYS A 171 2.31 -10.23 30.44
N ALA A 172 1.36 -10.97 30.96
CA ALA A 172 1.02 -12.30 30.45
C ALA A 172 0.54 -12.27 28.99
N ILE A 173 -0.29 -11.27 28.63
CA ILE A 173 -0.74 -11.04 27.27
C ILE A 173 0.45 -10.69 26.34
N GLN A 174 1.36 -9.81 26.77
CA GLN A 174 2.55 -9.47 26.01
C GLN A 174 3.46 -10.67 25.79
N GLU A 175 3.67 -11.50 26.81
CA GLU A 175 4.46 -12.74 26.71
C GLU A 175 3.81 -13.72 25.72
N LEU A 176 2.48 -13.86 25.76
CA LEU A 176 1.73 -14.72 24.83
C LEU A 176 1.91 -14.24 23.38
N PHE A 177 1.69 -12.94 23.09
CA PHE A 177 1.84 -12.37 21.73
C PHE A 177 3.29 -12.42 21.20
N THR A 178 4.26 -12.57 22.09
CA THR A 178 5.68 -12.68 21.70
C THR A 178 6.21 -14.11 21.74
N SER A 179 5.36 -15.08 22.08
CA SER A 179 5.70 -16.51 22.09
C SER A 179 5.61 -17.12 20.69
N ASP A 180 6.35 -18.20 20.46
CA ASP A 180 6.30 -18.95 19.21
C ASP A 180 4.92 -19.58 18.92
N ALA A 181 4.06 -19.70 19.96
CA ALA A 181 2.70 -20.21 19.80
C ALA A 181 1.76 -19.29 18.99
N VAL A 182 2.11 -17.98 18.91
CA VAL A 182 1.30 -16.96 18.22
C VAL A 182 2.06 -16.30 17.07
N SER A 183 3.39 -16.28 17.12
CA SER A 183 4.27 -15.61 16.15
C SER A 183 4.98 -16.56 15.19
N GLY A 184 4.66 -17.86 15.25
CA GLY A 184 5.22 -18.89 14.38
C GLY A 184 4.65 -18.93 12.97
#